data_857edebaf73ac7972d9e58c8c93f47df
#
_entry.id   857edebaf73ac7972d9e58c8c93f47df
#
_cell.length_a   1.000
_cell.length_b   1.000
_cell.length_c   1.000
_cell.angle_alpha   90.00
_cell.angle_beta   90.00
_cell.angle_gamma   90.00
#
_symmetry.space_group_name_H-M   'P 1'
#
loop_
_entity.id
_entity.type
_entity.pdbx_description
1 polymer ?
#
loop_
_entity_poly.entity_id
_entity_poly.type
_entity_poly.pdbx_seq_one_letter_code
_entity_poly.pdbx_strand_id
1 'polypeptide(L)'
;TYMQMLRVVMPQVAGVRRAGAAALDLAYVAAGRVDGYWELGLLPWDTAAGALLVTEAGGHLSTVHGGEYQHGGDICAGTPRIHSAMVAAFAPLVAARPVGVKSAGTLRTAGDKANA
;
A
#
# COMPACT_ATOMS: atom_id res chain seq x y z
N THR A 1 -0.20 12.90 -0.15
CA THR A 1 0.78 11.93 0.39
C THR A 1 1.19 10.90 -0.65
N TYR A 2 0.23 10.37 -1.40
CA TYR A 2 0.56 9.39 -2.43
C TYR A 2 1.57 9.95 -3.44
N MET A 3 1.39 11.17 -3.87
CA MET A 3 2.30 11.81 -4.82
C MET A 3 3.70 12.02 -4.23
N GLN A 4 3.77 12.28 -2.93
CA GLN A 4 5.06 12.38 -2.25
C GLN A 4 5.75 11.02 -2.20
N MET A 5 4.98 9.96 -1.96
CA MET A 5 5.50 8.59 -2.00
C MET A 5 6.02 8.25 -3.38
N LEU A 6 5.26 8.57 -4.41
CA LEU A 6 5.67 8.34 -5.79
C LEU A 6 6.96 9.08 -6.10
N ARG A 7 7.09 10.29 -5.61
CA ARG A 7 8.29 11.09 -5.84
C ARG A 7 9.55 10.45 -5.28
N VAL A 8 9.45 9.82 -4.11
CA VAL A 8 10.64 9.19 -3.53
C VAL A 8 10.95 7.83 -4.13
N VAL A 9 9.95 7.15 -4.68
CA VAL A 9 10.15 5.83 -5.27
C VAL A 9 10.65 5.91 -6.71
N MET A 10 10.11 6.81 -7.52
CA MET A 10 10.38 6.83 -8.95
C MET A 10 11.87 6.86 -9.33
N PRO A 11 12.73 7.63 -8.64
CA PRO A 11 14.15 7.63 -9.01
C PRO A 11 14.87 6.32 -8.73
N GLN A 12 14.26 5.42 -7.96
CA GLN A 12 14.90 4.21 -7.47
C GLN A 12 14.45 2.95 -8.19
N VAL A 13 13.52 3.08 -9.13
CA VAL A 13 12.92 1.91 -9.81
C VAL A 13 12.99 2.08 -11.30
N ALA A 14 12.90 0.96 -12.02
CA ALA A 14 12.91 0.96 -13.48
C ALA A 14 11.63 1.58 -14.05
N GLY A 15 10.53 1.43 -13.34
CA GLY A 15 9.27 2.02 -13.79
C GLY A 15 8.17 1.82 -12.76
N VAL A 16 7.09 2.56 -12.94
CA VAL A 16 5.92 2.49 -12.06
C VAL A 16 4.70 2.27 -12.95
N ARG A 17 3.82 1.40 -12.50
CA ARG A 17 2.53 1.16 -13.12
C ARG A 17 1.44 1.44 -12.12
N ARG A 18 0.34 1.95 -12.59
CA ARG A 18 -0.83 2.20 -11.76
C ARG A 18 -2.05 1.68 -12.51
N ALA A 19 -2.26 0.37 -12.39
CA ALA A 19 -3.30 -0.31 -13.15
C ALA A 19 -4.71 -0.01 -12.64
N GLY A 20 -4.83 0.40 -11.37
CA GLY A 20 -6.12 0.75 -10.82
C GLY A 20 -6.93 -0.43 -10.31
N ALA A 21 -6.31 -1.60 -10.14
CA ALA A 21 -6.98 -2.80 -9.65
C ALA A 21 -6.09 -3.48 -8.62
N ALA A 22 -6.32 -3.18 -7.35
CA ALA A 22 -5.48 -3.65 -6.25
C ALA A 22 -5.37 -5.17 -6.21
N ALA A 23 -6.48 -5.88 -6.44
CA ALA A 23 -6.46 -7.33 -6.42
C ALA A 23 -5.50 -7.89 -7.47
N LEU A 24 -5.52 -7.32 -8.67
CA LEU A 24 -4.63 -7.76 -9.74
C LEU A 24 -3.20 -7.35 -9.47
N ASP A 25 -2.99 -6.14 -8.96
CA ASP A 25 -1.64 -5.64 -8.63
C ASP A 25 -0.98 -6.53 -7.58
N LEU A 26 -1.71 -6.93 -6.55
CA LEU A 26 -1.19 -7.84 -5.53
C LEU A 26 -0.91 -9.23 -6.10
N ALA A 27 -1.76 -9.72 -6.99
CA ALA A 27 -1.51 -10.99 -7.66
C ALA A 27 -0.23 -10.93 -8.48
N TYR A 28 0.05 -9.82 -9.12
CA TYR A 28 1.28 -9.64 -9.89
C TYR A 28 2.52 -9.60 -8.98
N VAL A 29 2.41 -9.01 -7.79
CA VAL A 29 3.50 -9.10 -6.80
C VAL A 29 3.73 -10.56 -6.43
N ALA A 30 2.68 -11.29 -6.11
CA ALA A 30 2.78 -12.70 -5.73
C ALA A 30 3.39 -13.53 -6.85
N ALA A 31 3.04 -13.23 -8.09
CA ALA A 31 3.55 -13.97 -9.26
C ALA A 31 4.97 -13.52 -9.69
N GLY A 32 5.52 -12.51 -9.05
CA GLY A 32 6.85 -12.03 -9.39
C GLY A 32 6.91 -11.14 -10.63
N ARG A 33 5.78 -10.65 -11.10
CA ARG A 33 5.75 -9.80 -12.29
C ARG A 33 6.09 -8.36 -11.99
N VAL A 34 5.83 -7.91 -10.76
CA VAL A 34 6.30 -6.63 -10.23
C VAL A 34 6.93 -6.89 -8.88
N ASP A 35 7.78 -5.99 -8.44
CA ASP A 35 8.55 -6.20 -7.21
C ASP A 35 7.85 -5.69 -5.97
N GLY A 36 6.98 -4.70 -6.11
CA GLY A 36 6.28 -4.13 -4.98
C GLY A 36 5.05 -3.37 -5.40
N TYR A 37 4.23 -3.05 -4.40
CA TYR A 37 2.97 -2.35 -4.60
C TYR A 37 2.63 -1.59 -3.33
N TRP A 38 2.12 -0.38 -3.47
CA TRP A 38 1.55 0.34 -2.33
C TRP A 38 0.31 1.10 -2.81
N GLU A 39 -0.63 1.27 -1.91
CA GLU A 39 -1.84 2.04 -2.18
C GLU A 39 -2.44 2.53 -0.87
N LEU A 40 -3.25 3.55 -0.97
CA LEU A 40 -3.94 4.16 0.17
C LEU A 40 -5.45 4.01 -0.02
N GLY A 41 -6.17 3.93 1.09
CA GLY A 41 -7.63 4.02 1.06
C GLY A 41 -8.36 2.85 0.43
N LEU A 42 -7.82 1.64 0.54
CA LEU A 42 -8.45 0.46 -0.02
C LEU A 42 -9.53 -0.10 0.91
N LEU A 43 -10.45 -0.83 0.32
CA LEU A 43 -11.50 -1.55 1.04
C LEU A 43 -11.08 -3.00 1.25
N PRO A 44 -11.61 -3.69 2.28
CA PRO A 44 -11.17 -5.05 2.57
C PRO A 44 -11.27 -6.02 1.39
N TRP A 45 -12.34 -5.91 0.61
CA TRP A 45 -12.52 -6.82 -0.55
C TRP A 45 -11.56 -6.53 -1.69
N ASP A 46 -10.91 -5.37 -1.69
CA ASP A 46 -9.88 -5.07 -2.69
C ASP A 46 -8.61 -5.86 -2.46
N THR A 47 -8.36 -6.29 -1.24
CA THR A 47 -7.04 -6.79 -0.84
C THR A 47 -7.06 -8.18 -0.21
N ALA A 48 -8.24 -8.71 0.16
CA ALA A 48 -8.30 -9.95 0.94
C ALA A 48 -7.59 -11.11 0.24
N ALA A 49 -7.96 -11.39 -1.00
CA ALA A 49 -7.35 -12.49 -1.74
C ALA A 49 -5.90 -12.21 -2.10
N GLY A 50 -5.61 -10.97 -2.50
CA GLY A 50 -4.26 -10.58 -2.88
C GLY A 50 -3.28 -10.63 -1.72
N ALA A 51 -3.72 -10.25 -0.54
CA ALA A 51 -2.89 -10.32 0.66
C ALA A 51 -2.49 -11.77 0.96
N LEU A 52 -3.43 -12.69 0.83
CA LEU A 52 -3.15 -14.10 1.02
C LEU A 52 -2.16 -14.61 -0.03
N LEU A 53 -2.36 -14.24 -1.29
CA LEU A 53 -1.46 -14.66 -2.37
C LEU A 53 -0.03 -14.19 -2.13
N VAL A 54 0.14 -12.94 -1.73
CA VAL A 54 1.48 -12.38 -1.45
C VAL A 54 2.13 -13.12 -0.30
N THR A 55 1.38 -13.36 0.78
CA THR A 55 1.91 -14.06 1.95
C THR A 55 2.32 -15.50 1.59
N GLU A 56 1.46 -16.21 0.87
CA GLU A 56 1.75 -17.59 0.49
C GLU A 56 2.90 -17.70 -0.50
N ALA A 57 3.15 -16.66 -1.27
CA ALA A 57 4.26 -16.63 -2.20
C ALA A 57 5.59 -16.22 -1.54
N GLY A 58 5.58 -15.96 -0.24
CA GLY A 58 6.78 -15.56 0.50
C GLY A 58 7.05 -14.07 0.50
N GLY A 59 6.13 -13.27 0.01
CA GLY A 59 6.25 -11.82 0.08
C GLY A 59 5.86 -11.29 1.44
N HIS A 60 6.13 -10.02 1.65
CA HIS A 60 5.76 -9.32 2.88
C HIS A 60 4.72 -8.26 2.57
N LEU A 61 3.82 -8.02 3.52
CA LEU A 61 2.91 -6.90 3.43
C LEU A 61 2.68 -6.29 4.81
N SER A 62 2.36 -5.01 4.79
CA SER A 62 2.14 -4.23 6.00
C SER A 62 1.33 -3.00 5.63
N THR A 63 1.06 -2.14 6.61
CA THR A 63 0.65 -0.77 6.31
C THR A 63 1.86 -0.02 5.74
N VAL A 64 1.63 1.17 5.21
CA VAL A 64 2.75 1.99 4.72
C VAL A 64 3.65 2.49 5.85
N HIS A 65 3.19 2.38 7.09
CA HIS A 65 4.00 2.66 8.27
C HIS A 65 4.88 1.47 8.68
N GLY A 66 4.68 0.32 8.08
CA GLY A 66 5.38 -0.89 8.47
C GLY A 66 4.68 -1.71 9.54
N GLY A 67 3.49 -1.29 9.96
CA GLY A 67 2.72 -2.00 10.96
C GLY A 67 1.90 -3.13 10.35
N GLU A 68 1.20 -3.86 11.20
CA GLU A 68 0.40 -4.98 10.76
C GLU A 68 -0.72 -4.54 9.82
N TYR A 69 -0.86 -5.27 8.71
CA TYR A 69 -1.90 -4.98 7.74
C TYR A 69 -3.30 -5.19 8.34
N GLN A 70 -4.19 -4.23 8.12
CA GLN A 70 -5.48 -4.15 8.81
C GLN A 70 -6.67 -4.57 7.94
N HIS A 71 -6.41 -5.23 6.81
CA HIS A 71 -7.48 -5.70 5.90
C HIS A 71 -8.32 -4.54 5.37
N GLY A 72 -7.66 -3.53 4.88
CA GLY A 72 -8.25 -2.32 4.35
C GLY A 72 -7.37 -1.14 4.68
N GLY A 73 -7.68 0.00 4.13
CA GLY A 73 -6.87 1.18 4.30
C GLY A 73 -5.64 1.15 3.41
N ASP A 74 -4.49 1.43 3.98
CA ASP A 74 -3.25 1.46 3.21
C ASP A 74 -2.52 0.14 3.27
N ILE A 75 -1.79 -0.14 2.20
CA ILE A 75 -1.03 -1.38 2.07
C ILE A 75 0.31 -1.11 1.41
N CYS A 76 1.32 -1.84 1.84
CA CYS A 76 2.64 -1.89 1.23
C CYS A 76 3.03 -3.35 1.12
N ALA A 77 3.27 -3.83 -0.08
CA ALA A 77 3.54 -5.25 -0.34
C ALA A 77 4.70 -5.41 -1.29
N GLY A 78 5.46 -6.48 -1.14
CA GLY A 78 6.57 -6.75 -2.04
C GLY A 78 7.37 -7.95 -1.60
N THR A 79 8.43 -8.23 -2.34
CA THR A 79 9.45 -9.15 -1.86
C THR A 79 9.97 -8.60 -0.53
N PRO A 80 10.52 -9.45 0.36
CA PRO A 80 10.95 -8.96 1.66
C PRO A 80 11.88 -7.75 1.58
N ARG A 81 12.83 -7.79 0.66
CA ARG A 81 13.80 -6.70 0.51
C ARG A 81 13.17 -5.44 -0.02
N ILE A 82 12.32 -5.56 -1.05
CA ILE A 82 11.64 -4.40 -1.64
C ILE A 82 10.65 -3.81 -0.65
N HIS A 83 9.90 -4.65 0.05
CA HIS A 83 8.98 -4.20 1.08
C HIS A 83 9.71 -3.35 2.13
N SER A 84 10.84 -3.86 2.66
CA SER A 84 11.61 -3.12 3.65
C SER A 84 12.11 -1.79 3.10
N ALA A 85 12.58 -1.77 1.85
CA ALA A 85 13.06 -0.54 1.24
C ALA A 85 11.95 0.48 1.06
N MET A 86 10.75 0.03 0.68
CA MET A 86 9.61 0.92 0.51
C MET A 86 9.17 1.52 1.84
N VAL A 87 9.05 0.69 2.87
CA VAL A 87 8.67 1.17 4.20
C VAL A 87 9.68 2.21 4.69
N ALA A 88 10.96 1.94 4.51
CA ALA A 88 12.01 2.89 4.91
C ALA A 88 11.90 4.21 4.14
N ALA A 89 11.63 4.13 2.84
CA ALA A 89 11.52 5.33 2.01
C ALA A 89 10.29 6.17 2.38
N PHE A 90 9.21 5.51 2.82
CA PHE A 90 7.99 6.21 3.19
C PHE A 90 8.00 6.76 4.60
N ALA A 91 8.88 6.25 5.47
CA ALA A 91 8.86 6.60 6.88
C ALA A 91 8.86 8.12 7.15
N PRO A 92 9.72 8.92 6.50
CA PRO A 92 9.70 10.37 6.76
C PRO A 92 8.39 11.04 6.34
N LEU A 93 7.72 10.47 5.33
CA LEU A 93 6.49 11.06 4.80
C LEU A 93 5.31 10.75 5.69
N VAL A 94 5.20 9.52 6.18
CA VAL A 94 4.06 9.09 6.98
C VAL A 94 4.20 9.49 8.44
N ALA A 95 5.41 9.71 8.93
CA ALA A 95 5.64 10.19 10.27
C ALA A 95 5.08 11.60 10.50
N ALA A 96 4.92 12.38 9.42
CA ALA A 96 4.37 13.72 9.51
C ALA A 96 2.85 13.74 9.57
N ARG A 97 2.20 12.58 9.53
CA ARG A 97 0.75 12.46 9.52
C ARG A 97 0.28 11.65 10.72
N PRO A 98 -0.87 12.00 11.30
CA PRO A 98 -1.43 11.17 12.36
C PRO A 98 -1.71 9.77 11.86
N VAL A 99 -1.33 8.79 12.66
CA VAL A 99 -1.62 7.38 12.36
C VAL A 99 -3.12 7.17 12.46
N GLY A 100 -3.67 6.37 11.56
CA GLY A 100 -5.07 6.02 11.57
C GLY A 100 -5.98 7.05 10.96
N VAL A 101 -5.46 8.08 10.35
CA VAL A 101 -6.29 9.01 9.58
C VAL A 101 -6.83 8.26 8.37
N LYS A 102 -8.13 8.31 8.27
CA LYS A 102 -8.77 7.58 7.19
C LYS A 102 -8.67 8.32 5.92
N SER A 103 -8.41 8.10 5.87
CA SER A 103 -8.39 8.62 4.97
C SER A 103 -9.44 9.00 4.30
N ALA A 104 -9.86 8.58 5.49
CA ALA A 104 -10.47 8.83 5.10
C ALA A 104 -10.98 8.80 4.88
N GLY A 105 -11.17 8.37 5.19
CA GLY A 105 -11.76 8.45 4.95
C GLY A 105 -12.25 8.34 4.96
N THR A 106 -12.38 8.23 5.05
CA THR A 106 -12.88 8.34 4.94
C THR A 106 -13.28 8.89 4.61
N LEU A 107 -13.49 9.02 4.47
CA LEU A 107 -13.89 9.56 4.06
C LEU A 107 -14.66 9.69 3.90
N ARG A 108 -15.16 9.82 4.09
CA ARG A 108 -15.96 9.96 3.90
C ARG A 108 -16.46 10.54 3.19
N THR A 109 -16.80 10.63 3.07
CA THR A 109 -17.15 11.03 2.36
C THR A 109 -17.56 11.57 2.07
N ALA A 110 -18.01 11.68 2.01
CA ALA A 110 -18.44 12.13 1.76
C ALA A 110 -19.06 12.35 2.10
N GLY A 111 -19.40 12.20 2.43
CA GLY A 111 -19.74 12.49 2.94
C GLY A 111 -19.67 12.15 3.98
N ASP A 112 -19.40 11.61 4.21
CA ASP A 112 -19.05 11.42 4.94
C ASP A 112 -18.70 11.90 5.59
N LYS A 113 -18.79 12.15 5.94
CA LYS A 113 -18.45 12.48 6.38
C LYS A 113 -18.03 12.75 7.21
N ALA A 114 -18.39 12.87 7.68
CA ALA A 114 -17.87 13.07 8.34
C ALA A 114 -17.34 12.51 9.04
N ASN A 115 -17.45 11.90 9.40
CA ASN A 115 -16.64 11.45 9.76
C ASN A 115 -15.75 11.16 9.58
N ALA A 116 -15.57 10.93 9.64
CA ALA A 116 -14.67 10.84 9.34
C ALA A 116 -14.09 10.92 9.13
#